data_364f668ec95b2bd67db2297b873e73b7
#
_entry.id   364f668ec95b2bd67db2297b873e73b7
#
_cell.length_a   1.000
_cell.length_b   1.000
_cell.length_c   1.000
_cell.angle_alpha   90.00
_cell.angle_beta   90.00
_cell.angle_gamma   90.00
#
_symmetry.space_group_name_H-M   'P 1'
#
loop_
_entity.id
_entity.type
_entity.pdbx_description
1 polymer ?
#
loop_
_entity_poly.entity_id
_entity_poly.type
_entity_poly.pdbx_seq_one_letter_code
_entity_poly.pdbx_strand_id
1 'polypeptide(L)'
;PAPGSLMLEGLADMELRWDPKDIRDSWVPDEKIVVGEFYSIDGGPLAQCGRSALKRAISDWEGLGQSPKVGIELEAYAFVYDENGSLQPLETPGSFVYGTGPHNDPIGFTDGIWAAAQAAGFPLELITTEYDESQFEFVLTFGDALEAVDNVFLFKQLAREVALEYDVVLTFMPKPVAERGGNGVHVNFSFADAKGENSIMNGTGGGPENMSDLSKGCVAGLIKHHQALAGILAPSVGSFERLQPASMSGYWQNWGGDHRSVTTRVSSEGGKKARIEHRMADASANPYTTTAAVLQAARLGVINGYDLPVMETGDGFEEVSTKVGVGADLGEALNHLEVDTALS
;
A
#
# COMPACT_ATOMS: atom_id res chain seq x y z
N PRO A 1 13.67 1.35 -19.38
CA PRO A 1 13.39 -0.03 -18.99
C PRO A 1 14.60 -0.66 -18.28
N ALA A 2 14.34 -1.51 -17.29
CA ALA A 2 15.40 -2.22 -16.57
C ALA A 2 16.05 -3.28 -17.47
N PRO A 3 17.35 -3.61 -17.27
CA PRO A 3 17.98 -4.71 -17.98
C PRO A 3 17.17 -6.01 -17.82
N GLY A 4 16.98 -6.75 -18.91
CA GLY A 4 16.15 -7.97 -18.95
C GLY A 4 14.65 -7.74 -19.15
N SER A 5 14.17 -6.49 -19.15
CA SER A 5 12.79 -6.18 -19.49
C SER A 5 12.48 -6.47 -20.95
N LEU A 6 11.34 -7.10 -21.23
CA LEU A 6 10.81 -7.28 -22.60
C LEU A 6 10.60 -5.94 -23.33
N MET A 7 10.43 -4.84 -22.58
CA MET A 7 10.32 -3.49 -23.16
C MET A 7 11.63 -2.99 -23.78
N LEU A 8 12.76 -3.67 -23.56
CA LEU A 8 14.03 -3.38 -24.24
C LEU A 8 14.10 -3.95 -25.66
N GLU A 9 13.24 -4.89 -26.01
CA GLU A 9 13.19 -5.44 -27.36
C GLU A 9 12.69 -4.38 -28.33
N GLY A 10 13.61 -3.82 -29.11
CA GLY A 10 13.33 -2.79 -30.10
C GLY A 10 13.01 -1.40 -29.55
N LEU A 11 12.92 -1.21 -28.23
CA LEU A 11 12.54 0.07 -27.60
C LEU A 11 11.32 0.73 -28.27
N ALA A 12 10.30 -0.07 -28.54
CA ALA A 12 9.10 0.38 -29.25
C ALA A 12 8.44 1.56 -28.52
N ASP A 13 7.93 2.50 -29.28
CA ASP A 13 7.12 3.59 -28.76
C ASP A 13 5.83 3.05 -28.13
N MET A 14 5.31 3.80 -27.17
CA MET A 14 4.06 3.51 -26.47
C MET A 14 3.14 4.72 -26.57
N GLU A 15 1.85 4.46 -26.59
CA GLU A 15 0.85 5.51 -26.45
C GLU A 15 0.46 5.69 -24.98
N LEU A 16 0.40 6.93 -24.51
CA LEU A 16 -0.22 7.29 -23.25
C LEU A 16 -1.65 7.72 -23.53
N ARG A 17 -2.62 7.02 -22.95
CA ARG A 17 -4.04 7.35 -23.05
C ARG A 17 -4.61 7.70 -21.67
N TRP A 18 -5.48 8.70 -21.65
CA TRP A 18 -6.18 9.14 -20.43
C TRP A 18 -7.63 9.50 -20.76
N ASP A 19 -8.48 9.47 -19.74
CA ASP A 19 -9.85 9.96 -19.84
C ASP A 19 -9.87 11.47 -19.47
N PRO A 20 -10.42 12.36 -20.29
CA PRO A 20 -10.53 13.78 -19.97
C PRO A 20 -11.25 14.08 -18.65
N LYS A 21 -12.11 13.18 -18.17
CA LYS A 21 -12.78 13.32 -16.86
C LYS A 21 -11.82 13.15 -15.67
N ASP A 22 -10.66 12.47 -15.88
CA ASP A 22 -9.66 12.22 -14.84
C ASP A 22 -8.68 13.41 -14.67
N ILE A 23 -8.82 14.46 -15.51
CA ILE A 23 -8.01 15.68 -15.40
C ILE A 23 -8.45 16.44 -14.15
N ARG A 24 -7.49 16.80 -13.31
CA ARG A 24 -7.71 17.54 -12.07
C ARG A 24 -6.72 18.70 -11.90
N ASP A 25 -6.95 19.55 -10.90
CA ASP A 25 -5.98 20.57 -10.53
C ASP A 25 -4.72 19.92 -9.94
N SER A 26 -3.56 20.45 -10.33
CA SER A 26 -2.27 20.13 -9.75
C SER A 26 -2.08 20.89 -8.42
N TRP A 27 -1.10 20.48 -7.62
CA TRP A 27 -0.60 21.27 -6.48
C TRP A 27 0.27 22.45 -6.93
N VAL A 28 0.70 22.47 -8.19
CA VAL A 28 1.37 23.61 -8.81
C VAL A 28 0.30 24.56 -9.37
N PRO A 29 0.33 25.86 -9.03
CA PRO A 29 -0.64 26.83 -9.54
C PRO A 29 -0.71 26.87 -11.07
N ASP A 30 -1.92 27.01 -11.60
CA ASP A 30 -2.21 27.08 -13.05
C ASP A 30 -1.87 25.82 -13.87
N GLU A 31 -1.56 24.70 -13.20
CA GLU A 31 -1.31 23.43 -13.85
C GLU A 31 -2.47 22.44 -13.68
N LYS A 32 -2.60 21.54 -14.64
CA LYS A 32 -3.49 20.38 -14.58
C LYS A 32 -2.66 19.11 -14.62
N ILE A 33 -3.16 18.07 -13.95
CA ILE A 33 -2.52 16.75 -13.89
C ILE A 33 -3.52 15.67 -14.24
N VAL A 34 -3.05 14.61 -14.86
CA VAL A 34 -3.83 13.42 -15.18
C VAL A 34 -2.96 12.17 -15.09
N VAL A 35 -3.53 11.07 -14.62
CA VAL A 35 -2.89 9.76 -14.67
C VAL A 35 -3.35 9.04 -15.92
N GLY A 36 -2.41 8.60 -16.76
CA GLY A 36 -2.69 7.85 -17.97
C GLY A 36 -2.32 6.38 -17.89
N GLU A 37 -2.73 5.63 -18.90
CA GLU A 37 -2.42 4.21 -19.08
C GLU A 37 -1.58 4.02 -20.33
N PHE A 38 -0.63 3.08 -20.29
CA PHE A 38 0.20 2.76 -21.42
C PHE A 38 -0.45 1.73 -22.33
N TYR A 39 -0.38 1.99 -23.60
CA TYR A 39 -0.84 1.11 -24.69
C TYR A 39 0.30 0.85 -25.66
N SER A 40 0.32 -0.34 -26.25
CA SER A 40 1.19 -0.61 -27.40
C SER A 40 0.76 0.19 -28.61
N ILE A 41 1.68 0.43 -29.55
CA ILE A 41 1.37 1.12 -30.79
C ILE A 41 0.31 0.41 -31.65
N ASP A 42 0.16 -0.91 -31.45
CA ASP A 42 -0.89 -1.73 -32.06
C ASP A 42 -2.27 -1.57 -31.40
N GLY A 43 -2.36 -0.73 -30.36
CA GLY A 43 -3.62 -0.32 -29.72
C GLY A 43 -4.07 -1.17 -28.54
N GLY A 44 -3.34 -2.22 -28.15
CA GLY A 44 -3.62 -3.02 -26.95
C GLY A 44 -3.07 -2.38 -25.67
N PRO A 45 -3.72 -2.58 -24.49
CA PRO A 45 -3.14 -2.14 -23.21
C PRO A 45 -1.86 -2.92 -22.93
N LEU A 46 -0.81 -2.23 -22.45
CA LEU A 46 0.43 -2.89 -22.05
C LEU A 46 0.21 -3.73 -20.79
N ALA A 47 0.67 -4.98 -20.82
CA ALA A 47 0.58 -5.90 -19.68
C ALA A 47 1.29 -5.34 -18.43
N GLN A 48 2.36 -4.57 -18.63
CA GLN A 48 3.17 -3.96 -17.59
C GLN A 48 2.54 -2.69 -16.98
N CYS A 49 1.42 -2.20 -17.51
CA CYS A 49 0.75 -1.03 -16.97
C CYS A 49 0.01 -1.37 -15.67
N GLY A 50 0.53 -0.88 -14.52
CA GLY A 50 -0.05 -1.15 -13.20
C GLY A 50 -1.50 -0.64 -13.08
N ARG A 51 -1.80 0.56 -13.62
CA ARG A 51 -3.17 1.12 -13.57
C ARG A 51 -4.16 0.23 -14.34
N SER A 52 -3.76 -0.30 -15.49
CA SER A 52 -4.56 -1.27 -16.24
C SER A 52 -4.72 -2.60 -15.50
N ALA A 53 -3.70 -3.05 -14.75
CA ALA A 53 -3.79 -4.23 -13.90
C ALA A 53 -4.82 -4.03 -12.77
N LEU A 54 -4.81 -2.87 -12.11
CA LEU A 54 -5.79 -2.54 -11.08
C LEU A 54 -7.22 -2.47 -11.66
N LYS A 55 -7.41 -1.88 -12.82
CA LYS A 55 -8.74 -1.85 -13.50
C LYS A 55 -9.26 -3.25 -13.79
N ARG A 56 -8.38 -4.18 -14.20
CA ARG A 56 -8.77 -5.59 -14.37
C ARG A 56 -9.19 -6.23 -13.05
N ALA A 57 -8.42 -6.03 -11.98
CA ALA A 57 -8.76 -6.54 -10.66
C ALA A 57 -10.12 -6.01 -10.16
N ILE A 58 -10.38 -4.72 -10.36
CA ILE A 58 -11.68 -4.10 -10.03
C ILE A 58 -12.81 -4.76 -10.83
N SER A 59 -12.65 -4.89 -12.15
CA SER A 59 -13.66 -5.52 -13.02
C SER A 59 -13.94 -6.98 -12.63
N ASP A 60 -12.93 -7.73 -12.23
CA ASP A 60 -13.08 -9.09 -11.74
C ASP A 60 -13.91 -9.17 -10.45
N TRP A 61 -13.76 -8.22 -9.55
CA TRP A 61 -14.57 -8.10 -8.34
C TRP A 61 -16.00 -7.64 -8.63
N GLU A 62 -16.17 -6.69 -9.55
CA GLU A 62 -17.49 -6.25 -10.03
C GLU A 62 -18.25 -7.41 -10.67
N GLY A 63 -17.55 -8.31 -11.37
CA GLY A 63 -18.11 -9.57 -11.88
C GLY A 63 -18.64 -10.51 -10.79
N LEU A 64 -18.19 -10.36 -9.55
CA LEU A 64 -18.71 -11.04 -8.36
C LEU A 64 -19.80 -10.22 -7.62
N GLY A 65 -20.22 -9.07 -8.16
CA GLY A 65 -21.19 -8.18 -7.53
C GLY A 65 -20.62 -7.36 -6.36
N GLN A 66 -19.29 -7.17 -6.32
CA GLN A 66 -18.59 -6.45 -5.26
C GLN A 66 -17.76 -5.31 -5.84
N SER A 67 -17.97 -4.09 -5.36
CA SER A 67 -17.19 -2.91 -5.75
C SER A 67 -16.09 -2.65 -4.74
N PRO A 68 -14.78 -2.80 -5.10
CA PRO A 68 -13.69 -2.60 -4.16
C PRO A 68 -13.58 -1.15 -3.69
N LYS A 69 -13.43 -0.98 -2.38
CA LYS A 69 -13.08 0.28 -1.71
C LYS A 69 -11.72 0.11 -1.08
N VAL A 70 -10.84 1.10 -1.24
CA VAL A 70 -9.45 1.04 -0.79
C VAL A 70 -9.08 2.31 -0.03
N GLY A 71 -8.34 2.14 1.06
CA GLY A 71 -7.64 3.19 1.78
C GLY A 71 -6.18 2.77 1.95
N ILE A 72 -5.27 3.72 1.78
CA ILE A 72 -3.83 3.43 1.84
C ILE A 72 -3.17 4.35 2.85
N GLU A 73 -2.38 3.76 3.74
CA GLU A 73 -1.46 4.39 4.66
C GLU A 73 -0.06 4.34 4.06
N LEU A 74 0.65 5.47 4.07
CA LEU A 74 1.99 5.62 3.49
C LEU A 74 2.96 6.08 4.56
N GLU A 75 4.06 5.36 4.77
CA GLU A 75 5.14 5.77 5.65
C GLU A 75 6.32 6.35 4.85
N ALA A 76 6.95 7.38 5.40
CA ALA A 76 8.12 8.01 4.82
C ALA A 76 9.06 8.58 5.88
N TYR A 77 10.35 8.61 5.60
CA TYR A 77 11.35 9.31 6.40
C TYR A 77 11.68 10.68 5.82
N ALA A 78 11.86 11.64 6.70
CA ALA A 78 12.33 12.98 6.40
C ALA A 78 13.85 13.10 6.66
N PHE A 79 14.59 13.63 5.70
CA PHE A 79 16.02 13.90 5.78
C PHE A 79 16.29 15.38 5.50
N VAL A 80 17.39 15.87 6.03
CA VAL A 80 17.93 17.22 5.76
C VAL A 80 19.40 17.11 5.39
N TYR A 81 19.94 18.12 4.71
CA TYR A 81 21.37 18.20 4.45
C TYR A 81 22.08 18.83 5.65
N ASP A 82 23.17 18.21 6.12
CA ASP A 82 24.07 18.80 7.10
C ASP A 82 24.97 19.90 6.47
N GLU A 83 25.80 20.54 7.31
CA GLU A 83 26.74 21.60 6.88
C GLU A 83 27.76 21.11 5.82
N ASN A 84 27.97 19.80 5.70
CA ASN A 84 28.89 19.18 4.74
C ASN A 84 28.17 18.72 3.46
N GLY A 85 26.86 18.91 3.37
CA GLY A 85 26.04 18.45 2.25
C GLY A 85 25.71 16.96 2.28
N SER A 86 25.82 16.30 3.43
CA SER A 86 25.42 14.89 3.62
C SER A 86 23.97 14.81 4.13
N LEU A 87 23.20 13.85 3.62
CA LEU A 87 21.84 13.61 4.12
C LEU A 87 21.88 12.97 5.51
N GLN A 88 21.15 13.60 6.43
CA GLN A 88 20.93 13.11 7.79
C GLN A 88 19.43 13.02 8.06
N PRO A 89 18.96 12.02 8.85
CA PRO A 89 17.57 12.02 9.30
C PRO A 89 17.24 13.35 10.00
N LEU A 90 16.05 13.89 9.75
CA LEU A 90 15.58 15.12 10.42
C LEU A 90 15.54 14.89 11.93
N GLU A 91 16.23 15.72 12.70
CA GLU A 91 16.14 15.67 14.16
C GLU A 91 14.77 16.18 14.64
N THR A 92 14.06 15.34 15.35
CA THR A 92 12.74 15.64 15.94
C THR A 92 12.75 15.42 17.45
N PRO A 93 13.54 16.22 18.21
CA PRO A 93 13.71 16.01 19.65
C PRO A 93 12.39 16.22 20.41
N GLY A 94 11.94 15.20 21.10
CA GLY A 94 10.63 15.20 21.78
C GLY A 94 9.49 14.66 20.94
N SER A 95 9.79 14.13 19.77
CA SER A 95 8.85 13.36 18.97
C SER A 95 8.42 12.07 19.71
N PHE A 96 7.19 11.68 19.48
CA PHE A 96 6.62 10.41 19.97
C PHE A 96 5.61 9.90 18.95
N VAL A 97 5.44 8.59 18.91
CA VAL A 97 4.51 7.91 18.01
C VAL A 97 3.09 8.51 18.11
N TYR A 98 2.44 8.68 16.95
CA TYR A 98 1.13 9.34 16.82
C TYR A 98 1.12 10.82 17.27
N GLY A 99 2.29 11.46 17.28
CA GLY A 99 2.43 12.87 17.65
C GLY A 99 2.14 13.80 16.47
N THR A 100 1.77 15.03 16.80
CA THR A 100 1.56 16.13 15.86
C THR A 100 2.16 17.42 16.40
N GLY A 101 2.27 18.43 15.53
CA GLY A 101 2.72 19.77 15.93
C GLY A 101 4.24 19.94 16.01
N PRO A 102 4.73 21.11 16.52
CA PRO A 102 6.12 21.55 16.33
C PRO A 102 7.20 20.68 16.99
N HIS A 103 6.85 19.84 17.98
CA HIS A 103 7.80 18.90 18.56
C HIS A 103 8.06 17.71 17.66
N ASN A 104 7.12 17.39 16.79
CA ASN A 104 7.19 16.25 15.87
C ASN A 104 7.64 16.69 14.47
N ASP A 105 7.34 17.93 14.11
CA ASP A 105 7.80 18.58 12.88
C ASP A 105 8.26 20.01 13.20
N PRO A 106 9.52 20.20 13.60
CA PRO A 106 10.03 21.52 13.96
C PRO A 106 10.20 22.46 12.75
N ILE A 107 10.20 21.94 11.53
CA ILE A 107 10.33 22.69 10.28
C ILE A 107 8.95 23.13 9.77
N GLY A 108 7.90 22.36 10.03
CA GLY A 108 6.55 22.63 9.54
C GLY A 108 6.28 22.16 8.11
N PHE A 109 7.09 21.24 7.56
CA PHE A 109 6.90 20.75 6.20
C PHE A 109 5.61 19.92 6.07
N THR A 110 5.17 19.26 7.13
CA THR A 110 3.91 18.49 7.14
C THR A 110 2.70 19.42 7.05
N ASP A 111 2.73 20.59 7.66
CA ASP A 111 1.70 21.63 7.50
C ASP A 111 1.66 22.13 6.04
N GLY A 112 2.83 22.29 5.41
CA GLY A 112 2.96 22.64 4.00
C GLY A 112 2.34 21.57 3.08
N ILE A 113 2.66 20.30 3.31
CA ILE A 113 2.06 19.16 2.59
C ILE A 113 0.54 19.15 2.78
N TRP A 114 0.05 19.35 4.01
CA TRP A 114 -1.38 19.40 4.30
C TRP A 114 -2.07 20.51 3.51
N ALA A 115 -1.51 21.73 3.55
CA ALA A 115 -2.07 22.89 2.84
C ALA A 115 -2.13 22.68 1.32
N ALA A 116 -1.04 22.16 0.73
CA ALA A 116 -0.97 21.84 -0.70
C ALA A 116 -1.97 20.74 -1.11
N ALA A 117 -2.08 19.69 -0.29
CA ALA A 117 -3.04 18.60 -0.52
C ALA A 117 -4.48 19.11 -0.50
N GLN A 118 -4.84 19.95 0.48
CA GLN A 118 -6.16 20.55 0.57
C GLN A 118 -6.45 21.46 -0.64
N ALA A 119 -5.48 22.30 -1.03
CA ALA A 119 -5.63 23.21 -2.17
C ALA A 119 -5.85 22.46 -3.50
N ALA A 120 -5.17 21.31 -3.68
CA ALA A 120 -5.29 20.47 -4.87
C ALA A 120 -6.40 19.41 -4.78
N GLY A 121 -7.21 19.42 -3.69
CA GLY A 121 -8.35 18.52 -3.51
C GLY A 121 -7.97 17.06 -3.25
N PHE A 122 -6.79 16.79 -2.67
CA PHE A 122 -6.44 15.45 -2.21
C PHE A 122 -7.18 15.11 -0.91
N PRO A 123 -7.71 13.89 -0.77
CA PRO A 123 -8.46 13.48 0.41
C PRO A 123 -7.52 13.04 1.55
N LEU A 124 -6.56 13.91 1.92
CA LEU A 124 -5.65 13.66 3.04
C LEU A 124 -6.42 13.75 4.35
N GLU A 125 -6.37 12.68 5.14
CA GLU A 125 -7.13 12.52 6.39
C GLU A 125 -6.26 12.72 7.62
N LEU A 126 -5.01 12.24 7.59
CA LEU A 126 -4.11 12.28 8.72
C LEU A 126 -2.65 12.41 8.25
N ILE A 127 -1.87 13.21 9.00
CA ILE A 127 -0.41 13.13 9.05
C ILE A 127 -0.02 12.96 10.52
N THR A 128 0.79 11.97 10.82
CA THR A 128 1.25 11.71 12.17
C THR A 128 2.70 11.19 12.14
N THR A 129 3.38 11.25 13.28
CA THR A 129 4.68 10.61 13.44
C THR A 129 4.51 9.12 13.67
N GLU A 130 5.46 8.35 13.15
CA GLU A 130 5.65 6.94 13.39
C GLU A 130 6.51 6.67 14.63
N TYR A 131 6.91 5.40 14.82
CA TYR A 131 7.63 4.96 16.01
C TYR A 131 9.03 5.55 16.11
N ASP A 132 9.73 5.69 14.99
CA ASP A 132 11.08 6.23 14.94
C ASP A 132 11.11 7.72 14.64
N GLU A 133 12.12 8.41 15.16
CA GLU A 133 12.37 9.83 14.83
C GLU A 133 12.46 10.01 13.30
N SER A 134 11.98 11.16 12.84
CA SER A 134 11.94 11.54 11.42
C SER A 134 11.04 10.67 10.52
N GLN A 135 10.30 9.70 11.06
CA GLN A 135 9.35 8.92 10.31
C GLN A 135 7.93 9.46 10.48
N PHE A 136 7.22 9.57 9.36
CA PHE A 136 5.85 10.10 9.28
C PHE A 136 4.95 9.12 8.52
N GLU A 137 3.68 9.08 8.94
CA GLU A 137 2.61 8.38 8.25
C GLU A 137 1.63 9.38 7.64
N PHE A 138 1.23 9.10 6.41
CA PHE A 138 0.24 9.85 5.65
C PHE A 138 -0.93 8.93 5.31
N VAL A 139 -2.13 9.29 5.76
CA VAL A 139 -3.35 8.52 5.51
C VAL A 139 -4.27 9.31 4.59
N LEU A 140 -4.67 8.69 3.49
CA LEU A 140 -5.69 9.22 2.61
C LEU A 140 -7.02 8.52 2.88
N THR A 141 -8.11 9.29 2.84
CA THR A 141 -9.47 8.76 3.03
C THR A 141 -9.76 7.65 2.02
N PHE A 142 -10.35 6.56 2.47
CA PHE A 142 -10.74 5.46 1.60
C PHE A 142 -11.82 5.87 0.60
N GLY A 143 -11.79 5.25 -0.57
CA GLY A 143 -12.74 5.53 -1.66
C GLY A 143 -12.80 4.40 -2.68
N ASP A 144 -13.34 4.68 -3.85
CA ASP A 144 -13.30 3.76 -4.99
C ASP A 144 -11.86 3.40 -5.34
N ALA A 145 -11.57 2.12 -5.53
CA ALA A 145 -10.22 1.61 -5.56
C ALA A 145 -9.31 2.31 -6.58
N LEU A 146 -9.81 2.62 -7.78
CA LEU A 146 -9.00 3.29 -8.80
C LEU A 146 -8.67 4.73 -8.40
N GLU A 147 -9.68 5.49 -7.94
CA GLU A 147 -9.50 6.88 -7.50
C GLU A 147 -8.59 6.98 -6.28
N ALA A 148 -8.77 6.10 -5.30
CA ALA A 148 -7.94 6.06 -4.10
C ALA A 148 -6.46 5.81 -4.45
N VAL A 149 -6.18 4.89 -5.37
CA VAL A 149 -4.80 4.59 -5.79
C VAL A 149 -4.22 5.68 -6.69
N ASP A 150 -5.01 6.30 -7.57
CA ASP A 150 -4.59 7.51 -8.32
C ASP A 150 -4.20 8.63 -7.35
N ASN A 151 -4.98 8.86 -6.30
CA ASN A 151 -4.67 9.85 -5.26
C ASN A 151 -3.36 9.53 -4.54
N VAL A 152 -3.12 8.28 -4.16
CA VAL A 152 -1.87 7.85 -3.51
C VAL A 152 -0.66 8.04 -4.43
N PHE A 153 -0.78 7.66 -5.69
CA PHE A 153 0.29 7.80 -6.68
C PHE A 153 0.72 9.27 -6.83
N LEU A 154 -0.25 10.17 -7.00
CA LEU A 154 -0.01 11.60 -7.14
C LEU A 154 0.41 12.25 -5.82
N PHE A 155 -0.17 11.85 -4.69
CA PHE A 155 0.19 12.36 -3.38
C PHE A 155 1.65 12.12 -3.02
N LYS A 156 2.21 10.95 -3.36
CA LYS A 156 3.65 10.69 -3.16
C LYS A 156 4.53 11.71 -3.89
N GLN A 157 4.11 12.18 -5.06
CA GLN A 157 4.82 13.21 -5.81
C GLN A 157 4.66 14.57 -5.12
N LEU A 158 3.41 14.97 -4.83
CA LEU A 158 3.10 16.19 -4.09
C LEU A 158 3.92 16.30 -2.80
N ALA A 159 3.87 15.26 -1.96
CA ALA A 159 4.53 15.29 -0.66
C ALA A 159 6.05 15.47 -0.77
N ARG A 160 6.68 14.84 -1.76
CA ARG A 160 8.11 14.99 -2.02
C ARG A 160 8.48 16.38 -2.54
N GLU A 161 7.69 16.92 -3.46
CA GLU A 161 7.95 18.24 -4.05
C GLU A 161 7.73 19.36 -3.01
N VAL A 162 6.65 19.29 -2.25
CA VAL A 162 6.39 20.29 -1.19
C VAL A 162 7.44 20.21 -0.08
N ALA A 163 7.85 19.00 0.34
CA ALA A 163 8.90 18.86 1.35
C ALA A 163 10.20 19.57 0.93
N LEU A 164 10.57 19.55 -0.36
CA LEU A 164 11.75 20.24 -0.88
C LEU A 164 11.67 21.77 -0.71
N GLU A 165 10.48 22.37 -0.68
CA GLU A 165 10.31 23.81 -0.41
C GLU A 165 10.72 24.19 1.03
N TYR A 166 10.79 23.19 1.90
CA TYR A 166 11.23 23.30 3.30
C TYR A 166 12.66 22.77 3.52
N ASP A 167 13.44 22.55 2.46
CA ASP A 167 14.76 21.92 2.51
C ASP A 167 14.74 20.49 3.11
N VAL A 168 13.59 19.81 3.04
CA VAL A 168 13.40 18.43 3.50
C VAL A 168 13.38 17.47 2.32
N VAL A 169 14.19 16.42 2.38
CA VAL A 169 14.15 15.29 1.43
C VAL A 169 13.29 14.19 2.01
N LEU A 170 12.06 14.07 1.53
CA LEU A 170 11.12 13.02 1.94
C LEU A 170 11.36 11.76 1.10
N THR A 171 11.62 10.63 1.77
CA THR A 171 11.89 9.36 1.10
C THR A 171 10.91 8.25 1.49
N PHE A 172 10.47 7.53 0.47
CA PHE A 172 9.64 6.33 0.57
C PHE A 172 10.46 5.05 0.38
N MET A 173 11.77 5.08 0.58
CA MET A 173 12.61 3.87 0.58
C MET A 173 12.15 2.90 1.67
N PRO A 174 12.19 1.57 1.41
CA PRO A 174 11.70 0.57 2.38
C PRO A 174 12.44 0.62 3.72
N LYS A 175 13.75 0.84 3.70
CA LYS A 175 14.63 0.82 4.88
C LYS A 175 15.74 1.87 4.71
N PRO A 176 15.44 3.18 4.88
CA PRO A 176 16.43 4.22 4.67
C PRO A 176 17.46 4.37 5.80
N VAL A 177 17.12 3.88 7.01
CA VAL A 177 17.99 3.88 8.18
C VAL A 177 18.04 2.45 8.73
N ALA A 178 19.22 1.84 8.74
CA ALA A 178 19.40 0.41 9.00
C ALA A 178 18.89 -0.03 10.39
N GLU A 179 19.12 0.81 11.41
CA GLU A 179 18.82 0.51 12.83
C GLU A 179 17.39 0.93 13.24
N ARG A 180 16.62 1.57 12.35
CA ARG A 180 15.27 2.06 12.62
C ARG A 180 14.22 1.23 11.89
N GLY A 181 12.93 1.50 12.12
CA GLY A 181 11.83 0.91 11.36
C GLY A 181 11.92 1.20 9.86
N GLY A 182 11.24 0.42 9.06
CA GLY A 182 11.13 0.64 7.62
C GLY A 182 9.81 1.31 7.25
N ASN A 183 9.71 1.82 6.02
CA ASN A 183 8.51 2.45 5.49
C ASN A 183 7.56 1.42 4.86
N GLY A 184 6.40 1.23 5.48
CA GLY A 184 5.33 0.39 4.98
C GLY A 184 4.34 1.14 4.09
N VAL A 185 3.57 0.33 3.37
CA VAL A 185 2.30 0.72 2.74
C VAL A 185 1.25 -0.26 3.18
N HIS A 186 0.29 0.19 3.96
CA HIS A 186 -0.80 -0.66 4.39
C HIS A 186 -1.98 -0.50 3.44
N VAL A 187 -2.40 -1.61 2.82
CA VAL A 187 -3.56 -1.63 1.93
C VAL A 187 -4.77 -2.05 2.75
N ASN A 188 -5.60 -1.08 3.09
CA ASN A 188 -6.92 -1.30 3.69
C ASN A 188 -7.95 -1.48 2.57
N PHE A 189 -8.75 -2.53 2.63
CA PHE A 189 -9.79 -2.71 1.64
C PHE A 189 -11.10 -3.25 2.23
N SER A 190 -12.17 -2.92 1.56
CA SER A 190 -13.51 -3.44 1.78
C SER A 190 -14.27 -3.51 0.45
N PHE A 191 -15.49 -3.98 0.48
CA PHE A 191 -16.33 -4.07 -0.72
C PHE A 191 -17.71 -3.51 -0.44
N ALA A 192 -18.26 -2.81 -1.43
CA ALA A 192 -19.66 -2.44 -1.44
C ALA A 192 -20.45 -3.43 -2.31
N ASP A 193 -21.53 -3.96 -1.80
CA ASP A 193 -22.47 -4.78 -2.56
C ASP A 193 -23.35 -3.93 -3.52
N ALA A 194 -24.25 -4.56 -4.24
CA ALA A 194 -25.16 -3.88 -5.17
C ALA A 194 -26.09 -2.83 -4.51
N LYS A 195 -26.21 -2.85 -3.16
CA LYS A 195 -26.96 -1.85 -2.39
C LYS A 195 -26.06 -0.75 -1.82
N GLY A 196 -24.75 -0.85 -2.02
CA GLY A 196 -23.75 0.04 -1.44
C GLY A 196 -23.40 -0.30 0.01
N GLU A 197 -23.82 -1.45 0.53
CA GLU A 197 -23.51 -1.90 1.89
C GLU A 197 -22.15 -2.61 1.94
N ASN A 198 -21.43 -2.44 3.04
CA ASN A 198 -20.12 -3.08 3.24
C ASN A 198 -20.27 -4.59 3.47
N SER A 199 -19.58 -5.40 2.67
CA SER A 199 -19.70 -6.86 2.63
C SER A 199 -18.69 -7.60 3.53
N ILE A 200 -17.83 -6.89 4.29
CA ILE A 200 -16.77 -7.52 5.10
C ILE A 200 -17.35 -8.23 6.32
N MET A 201 -18.37 -7.68 6.93
CA MET A 201 -18.96 -8.25 8.14
C MET A 201 -20.43 -8.68 7.93
N ASN A 202 -20.86 -9.65 8.71
CA ASN A 202 -22.27 -10.01 8.85
C ASN A 202 -22.95 -9.04 9.82
N GLY A 203 -23.80 -8.16 9.29
CA GLY A 203 -24.50 -7.15 10.10
C GLY A 203 -23.59 -5.95 10.43
N THR A 204 -23.83 -5.34 11.61
CA THR A 204 -23.15 -4.08 12.02
C THR A 204 -22.02 -4.26 13.01
N GLY A 205 -21.81 -5.47 13.53
CA GLY A 205 -20.69 -5.79 14.41
C GLY A 205 -19.36 -5.85 13.66
N GLY A 206 -18.24 -5.60 14.34
CA GLY A 206 -16.88 -5.78 13.85
C GLY A 206 -16.22 -7.00 14.48
N GLY A 207 -14.97 -7.23 14.10
CA GLY A 207 -14.14 -8.31 14.63
C GLY A 207 -14.28 -9.66 13.92
N PRO A 208 -13.35 -10.58 14.19
CA PRO A 208 -13.28 -11.88 13.50
C PRO A 208 -14.54 -12.74 13.60
N GLU A 209 -15.27 -12.65 14.71
CA GLU A 209 -16.50 -13.40 14.95
C GLU A 209 -17.67 -12.96 14.04
N ASN A 210 -17.60 -11.76 13.49
CA ASN A 210 -18.62 -11.20 12.61
C ASN A 210 -18.23 -11.24 11.13
N MET A 211 -17.08 -11.80 10.78
CA MET A 211 -16.63 -11.91 9.38
C MET A 211 -17.66 -12.63 8.51
N SER A 212 -17.94 -12.03 7.35
CA SER A 212 -18.72 -12.70 6.29
C SER A 212 -17.91 -13.84 5.66
N ASP A 213 -18.57 -14.73 4.93
CA ASP A 213 -17.86 -15.77 4.18
C ASP A 213 -16.98 -15.17 3.07
N LEU A 214 -17.38 -14.02 2.51
CA LEU A 214 -16.55 -13.23 1.59
C LEU A 214 -15.24 -12.83 2.27
N SER A 215 -15.30 -12.19 3.44
CA SER A 215 -14.08 -11.73 4.13
C SER A 215 -13.19 -12.86 4.62
N LYS A 216 -13.77 -13.99 5.05
CA LYS A 216 -13.00 -15.21 5.38
C LYS A 216 -12.25 -15.73 4.15
N GLY A 217 -12.91 -15.78 2.99
CA GLY A 217 -12.26 -16.13 1.73
C GLY A 217 -11.14 -15.16 1.35
N CYS A 218 -11.36 -13.83 1.51
CA CYS A 218 -10.33 -12.84 1.24
C CYS A 218 -9.08 -13.06 2.10
N VAL A 219 -9.24 -13.22 3.41
CA VAL A 219 -8.11 -13.48 4.32
C VAL A 219 -7.42 -14.79 3.97
N ALA A 220 -8.17 -15.85 3.72
CA ALA A 220 -7.61 -17.15 3.32
C ALA A 220 -6.77 -17.04 2.04
N GLY A 221 -7.22 -16.27 1.06
CA GLY A 221 -6.47 -16.01 -0.18
C GLY A 221 -5.16 -15.26 0.07
N LEU A 222 -5.18 -14.19 0.86
CA LEU A 222 -3.98 -13.43 1.23
C LEU A 222 -2.95 -14.30 1.95
N ILE A 223 -3.41 -15.16 2.88
CA ILE A 223 -2.54 -16.07 3.60
C ILE A 223 -1.99 -17.16 2.67
N LYS A 224 -2.81 -17.74 1.80
CA LYS A 224 -2.41 -18.77 0.85
C LYS A 224 -1.29 -18.31 -0.09
N HIS A 225 -1.40 -17.08 -0.58
CA HIS A 225 -0.48 -16.49 -1.56
C HIS A 225 0.61 -15.61 -0.93
N HIS A 226 0.78 -15.66 0.40
CA HIS A 226 1.66 -14.78 1.15
C HIS A 226 3.09 -14.69 0.58
N GLN A 227 3.76 -15.81 0.34
CA GLN A 227 5.14 -15.83 -0.16
C GLN A 227 5.25 -15.30 -1.59
N ALA A 228 4.28 -15.61 -2.45
CA ALA A 228 4.22 -15.11 -3.82
C ALA A 228 3.94 -13.61 -3.86
N LEU A 229 3.05 -13.11 -2.98
CA LEU A 229 2.76 -11.68 -2.86
C LEU A 229 4.01 -10.86 -2.54
N ALA A 230 4.97 -11.39 -1.78
CA ALA A 230 6.20 -10.67 -1.45
C ALA A 230 7.00 -10.28 -2.71
N GLY A 231 6.97 -11.08 -3.78
CA GLY A 231 7.61 -10.76 -5.06
C GLY A 231 7.02 -9.52 -5.78
N ILE A 232 5.80 -9.11 -5.42
CA ILE A 232 5.12 -7.94 -6.00
C ILE A 232 5.11 -6.77 -5.00
N LEU A 233 4.84 -7.04 -3.73
CA LEU A 233 4.62 -6.05 -2.69
C LEU A 233 5.93 -5.53 -2.07
N ALA A 234 7.01 -6.29 -2.22
CA ALA A 234 8.35 -5.98 -1.73
C ALA A 234 9.36 -6.02 -2.91
N PRO A 235 9.29 -5.06 -3.87
CA PRO A 235 9.90 -5.22 -5.19
C PRO A 235 11.39 -4.87 -5.24
N SER A 236 12.02 -4.57 -4.13
CA SER A 236 13.42 -4.15 -4.08
C SER A 236 14.25 -4.98 -3.10
N VAL A 237 15.57 -4.96 -3.28
CA VAL A 237 16.50 -5.62 -2.33
C VAL A 237 16.30 -5.04 -0.92
N GLY A 238 16.18 -3.72 -0.79
CA GLY A 238 15.96 -3.05 0.50
C GLY A 238 14.61 -3.38 1.15
N SER A 239 13.64 -3.90 0.39
CA SER A 239 12.35 -4.37 0.94
C SER A 239 12.55 -5.52 1.93
N PHE A 240 13.53 -6.40 1.69
CA PHE A 240 13.83 -7.55 2.55
C PHE A 240 14.67 -7.18 3.77
N GLU A 241 15.26 -5.99 3.79
CA GLU A 241 15.82 -5.41 5.02
C GLU A 241 14.73 -4.91 5.98
N ARG A 242 13.56 -4.51 5.44
CA ARG A 242 12.37 -4.17 6.21
C ARG A 242 11.60 -5.43 6.66
N LEU A 243 11.40 -6.39 5.75
CA LEU A 243 10.64 -7.61 6.00
C LEU A 243 11.48 -8.61 6.81
N GLN A 244 11.49 -8.43 8.13
CA GLN A 244 12.24 -9.28 9.05
C GLN A 244 11.33 -9.86 10.14
N PRO A 245 11.65 -11.02 10.72
CA PRO A 245 11.00 -11.48 11.95
C PRO A 245 11.10 -10.41 13.05
N ALA A 246 10.16 -10.42 13.97
CA ALA A 246 10.08 -9.46 15.07
C ALA A 246 10.04 -7.98 14.62
N SER A 247 9.51 -7.72 13.43
CA SER A 247 9.18 -6.39 12.93
C SER A 247 7.67 -6.28 12.66
N MET A 248 7.13 -5.06 12.63
CA MET A 248 5.70 -4.83 12.31
C MET A 248 5.44 -4.79 10.79
N SER A 249 6.28 -5.44 10.00
CA SER A 249 6.33 -5.32 8.54
C SER A 249 5.47 -6.31 7.75
N GLY A 250 4.81 -7.26 8.42
CA GLY A 250 4.07 -8.31 7.70
C GLY A 250 4.95 -9.45 7.20
N TYR A 251 5.95 -9.85 7.99
CA TYR A 251 6.88 -10.96 7.67
C TYR A 251 6.19 -12.33 7.69
N TRP A 252 5.35 -12.59 8.71
CA TRP A 252 4.76 -13.91 8.94
C TRP A 252 3.48 -14.14 8.12
N GLN A 253 3.29 -15.36 7.66
CA GLN A 253 2.05 -15.84 7.00
C GLN A 253 0.94 -16.01 8.05
N ASN A 254 0.43 -14.91 8.59
CA ASN A 254 -0.58 -14.93 9.64
C ASN A 254 -1.63 -13.83 9.50
N TRP A 255 -2.72 -13.98 10.24
CA TRP A 255 -3.78 -13.00 10.32
C TRP A 255 -4.33 -12.91 11.74
N GLY A 256 -4.95 -11.79 12.07
CA GLY A 256 -5.55 -11.59 13.41
C GLY A 256 -6.65 -10.53 13.42
N GLY A 257 -7.46 -10.56 14.47
CA GLY A 257 -8.48 -9.56 14.74
C GLY A 257 -7.90 -8.38 15.50
N ASP A 258 -7.93 -7.20 14.91
CA ASP A 258 -7.39 -5.93 15.45
C ASP A 258 -5.96 -6.04 16.02
N HIS A 259 -5.16 -6.87 15.38
CA HIS A 259 -3.83 -7.28 15.82
C HIS A 259 -2.76 -6.63 14.93
N ARG A 260 -1.95 -5.72 15.49
CA ARG A 260 -1.00 -4.90 14.72
C ARG A 260 0.30 -5.62 14.30
N SER A 261 0.63 -6.74 14.91
CA SER A 261 1.85 -7.51 14.61
C SER A 261 1.64 -8.65 13.59
N VAL A 262 0.45 -8.76 13.00
CA VAL A 262 0.17 -9.73 11.94
C VAL A 262 0.23 -9.10 10.55
N THR A 263 0.38 -9.93 9.52
CA THR A 263 0.41 -9.46 8.12
C THR A 263 -0.97 -9.05 7.62
N THR A 264 -2.00 -9.83 7.94
CA THR A 264 -3.38 -9.52 7.53
C THR A 264 -4.22 -9.28 8.78
N ARG A 265 -4.68 -8.05 8.95
CA ARG A 265 -5.46 -7.61 10.09
C ARG A 265 -6.92 -7.41 9.70
N VAL A 266 -7.82 -7.96 10.49
CA VAL A 266 -9.26 -7.72 10.38
C VAL A 266 -9.65 -6.68 11.41
N SER A 267 -10.23 -5.57 10.97
CA SER A 267 -10.64 -4.47 11.85
C SER A 267 -11.67 -4.91 12.91
N SER A 268 -11.55 -4.40 14.12
CA SER A 268 -12.58 -4.51 15.16
C SER A 268 -13.80 -3.63 14.91
N GLU A 269 -13.71 -2.69 13.94
CA GLU A 269 -14.80 -1.82 13.55
C GLU A 269 -15.79 -2.55 12.63
N GLY A 270 -17.07 -2.27 12.83
CA GLY A 270 -18.16 -2.81 12.03
C GLY A 270 -18.81 -1.79 11.08
N GLY A 271 -19.87 -2.21 10.41
CA GLY A 271 -20.63 -1.38 9.48
C GLY A 271 -19.74 -0.81 8.35
N LYS A 272 -19.86 0.48 8.06
CA LYS A 272 -19.12 1.13 6.95
C LYS A 272 -17.60 1.17 7.17
N LYS A 273 -17.13 1.01 8.40
CA LYS A 273 -15.70 1.05 8.75
C LYS A 273 -15.04 -0.32 8.73
N ALA A 274 -15.81 -1.39 8.57
CA ALA A 274 -15.27 -2.75 8.49
C ALA A 274 -14.33 -2.90 7.29
N ARG A 275 -13.14 -3.42 7.54
CA ARG A 275 -12.09 -3.56 6.52
C ARG A 275 -11.11 -4.67 6.86
N ILE A 276 -10.37 -5.09 5.85
CA ILE A 276 -9.19 -5.93 5.97
C ILE A 276 -7.99 -5.06 5.61
N GLU A 277 -6.96 -5.11 6.43
CA GLU A 277 -5.69 -4.42 6.25
C GLU A 277 -4.60 -5.45 5.92
N HIS A 278 -3.88 -5.24 4.81
CA HIS A 278 -2.71 -6.05 4.45
C HIS A 278 -1.44 -5.20 4.55
N ARG A 279 -0.48 -5.63 5.39
CA ARG A 279 0.62 -4.81 5.90
C ARG A 279 1.99 -5.08 5.26
N MET A 280 2.08 -6.08 4.35
CA MET A 280 3.35 -6.54 3.80
C MET A 280 4.04 -5.51 2.92
N ALA A 281 3.29 -4.76 2.10
CA ALA A 281 3.87 -3.87 1.11
C ALA A 281 4.75 -2.79 1.73
N ASP A 282 5.78 -2.39 1.00
CA ASP A 282 6.58 -1.24 1.35
C ASP A 282 6.33 -0.04 0.43
N ALA A 283 6.77 1.13 0.89
CA ALA A 283 6.45 2.39 0.24
C ALA A 283 7.22 2.63 -1.09
N SER A 284 8.14 1.75 -1.51
CA SER A 284 8.76 1.77 -2.83
C SER A 284 7.93 1.06 -3.90
N ALA A 285 7.01 0.20 -3.47
CA ALA A 285 6.16 -0.56 -4.38
C ALA A 285 5.24 0.35 -5.21
N ASN A 286 4.94 -0.08 -6.44
CA ASN A 286 3.97 0.61 -7.27
C ASN A 286 2.55 0.42 -6.70
N PRO A 287 1.83 1.48 -6.29
CA PRO A 287 0.57 1.35 -5.59
C PRO A 287 -0.52 0.64 -6.41
N TYR A 288 -0.47 0.73 -7.74
CA TYR A 288 -1.43 0.05 -8.60
C TYR A 288 -1.22 -1.45 -8.61
N THR A 289 0.02 -1.92 -8.84
CA THR A 289 0.32 -3.36 -8.86
C THR A 289 0.15 -3.96 -7.48
N THR A 290 0.54 -3.25 -6.43
CA THR A 290 0.35 -3.63 -5.03
C THR A 290 -1.14 -3.88 -4.73
N THR A 291 -1.98 -2.89 -5.00
CA THR A 291 -3.43 -3.00 -4.74
C THR A 291 -4.07 -4.08 -5.61
N ALA A 292 -3.69 -4.18 -6.89
CA ALA A 292 -4.18 -5.21 -7.78
C ALA A 292 -3.85 -6.62 -7.26
N ALA A 293 -2.61 -6.85 -6.82
CA ALA A 293 -2.16 -8.14 -6.30
C ALA A 293 -2.89 -8.51 -5.00
N VAL A 294 -3.05 -7.57 -4.07
CA VAL A 294 -3.82 -7.78 -2.83
C VAL A 294 -5.27 -8.15 -3.14
N LEU A 295 -5.93 -7.40 -4.02
CA LEU A 295 -7.31 -7.68 -4.42
C LEU A 295 -7.46 -9.03 -5.15
N GLN A 296 -6.51 -9.39 -6.03
CA GLN A 296 -6.56 -10.67 -6.73
C GLN A 296 -6.27 -11.86 -5.82
N ALA A 297 -5.30 -11.77 -4.91
CA ALA A 297 -5.06 -12.82 -3.93
C ALA A 297 -6.30 -13.05 -3.03
N ALA A 298 -6.92 -11.96 -2.57
CA ALA A 298 -8.19 -12.03 -1.83
C ALA A 298 -9.29 -12.70 -2.65
N ARG A 299 -9.44 -12.33 -3.94
CA ARG A 299 -10.43 -12.92 -4.85
C ARG A 299 -10.21 -14.42 -5.06
N LEU A 300 -8.97 -14.84 -5.23
CA LEU A 300 -8.62 -16.25 -5.40
C LEU A 300 -9.09 -17.10 -4.20
N GLY A 301 -8.98 -16.55 -2.98
CA GLY A 301 -9.49 -17.22 -1.79
C GLY A 301 -11.00 -17.40 -1.82
N VAL A 302 -11.74 -16.40 -2.30
CA VAL A 302 -13.20 -16.44 -2.42
C VAL A 302 -13.65 -17.43 -3.49
N ILE A 303 -13.13 -17.33 -4.70
CA ILE A 303 -13.60 -18.15 -5.83
C ILE A 303 -13.17 -19.61 -5.73
N ASN A 304 -12.05 -19.89 -5.05
CA ASN A 304 -11.55 -21.26 -4.85
C ASN A 304 -11.99 -21.86 -3.51
N GLY A 305 -12.65 -21.08 -2.64
CA GLY A 305 -13.15 -21.57 -1.36
C GLY A 305 -12.03 -22.05 -0.44
N TYR A 306 -10.94 -21.27 -0.33
CA TYR A 306 -9.82 -21.63 0.55
C TYR A 306 -10.23 -21.62 2.01
N ASP A 307 -9.76 -22.62 2.76
CA ASP A 307 -9.97 -22.69 4.20
C ASP A 307 -9.21 -21.57 4.93
N LEU A 308 -9.91 -20.87 5.82
CA LEU A 308 -9.31 -19.85 6.65
C LEU A 308 -8.40 -20.51 7.72
N PRO A 309 -7.10 -20.20 7.77
CA PRO A 309 -6.20 -20.73 8.79
C PRO A 309 -6.56 -20.24 10.20
N VAL A 310 -5.95 -20.89 11.21
CA VAL A 310 -6.08 -20.47 12.60
C VAL A 310 -5.62 -19.03 12.76
N MET A 311 -6.42 -18.24 13.48
CA MET A 311 -6.14 -16.84 13.80
C MET A 311 -5.00 -16.74 14.79
N GLU A 312 -4.09 -15.79 14.59
CA GLU A 312 -3.09 -15.39 15.56
C GLU A 312 -3.76 -14.62 16.70
N THR A 313 -3.50 -15.03 17.92
CA THR A 313 -4.05 -14.40 19.15
C THR A 313 -2.97 -14.05 20.17
N GLY A 314 -1.72 -14.49 19.90
CA GLY A 314 -0.56 -14.25 20.73
C GLY A 314 0.31 -13.10 20.21
N ASP A 315 1.61 -13.22 20.42
CA ASP A 315 2.59 -12.26 19.91
C ASP A 315 2.93 -12.59 18.44
N GLY A 316 2.38 -11.82 17.51
CA GLY A 316 2.62 -12.01 16.07
C GLY A 316 4.02 -11.63 15.60
N PHE A 317 4.91 -11.16 16.47
CA PHE A 317 6.34 -11.01 16.17
C PHE A 317 7.06 -12.36 16.19
N GLU A 318 6.53 -13.35 16.90
CA GLU A 318 7.06 -14.70 17.01
C GLU A 318 6.31 -15.68 16.10
N GLU A 319 6.89 -16.87 15.90
CA GLU A 319 6.31 -17.96 15.11
C GLU A 319 5.18 -18.69 15.90
N VAL A 320 4.17 -17.98 16.38
CA VAL A 320 3.16 -18.57 17.25
C VAL A 320 2.16 -19.41 16.47
N SER A 321 1.55 -18.85 15.41
CA SER A 321 0.54 -19.55 14.60
C SER A 321 1.11 -20.17 13.32
N THR A 322 2.29 -19.75 12.88
CA THR A 322 2.93 -20.21 11.64
C THR A 322 4.45 -20.23 11.75
N LYS A 323 5.08 -21.09 10.95
CA LYS A 323 6.53 -21.08 10.71
C LYS A 323 6.91 -20.56 9.33
N VAL A 324 5.93 -20.10 8.58
CA VAL A 324 6.12 -19.61 7.21
C VAL A 324 6.25 -18.09 7.27
N GLY A 325 7.39 -17.58 6.81
CA GLY A 325 7.61 -16.17 6.55
C GLY A 325 7.66 -15.88 5.06
N VAL A 326 7.95 -14.64 4.71
CA VAL A 326 8.35 -14.26 3.35
C VAL A 326 9.71 -14.90 3.02
N GLY A 327 10.10 -14.95 1.76
CA GLY A 327 11.42 -15.38 1.34
C GLY A 327 12.54 -14.56 2.00
N ALA A 328 13.74 -15.11 2.05
CA ALA A 328 14.91 -14.45 2.64
C ALA A 328 15.37 -13.22 1.84
N ASP A 329 15.08 -13.20 0.55
CA ASP A 329 15.44 -12.11 -0.37
C ASP A 329 14.45 -12.02 -1.55
N LEU A 330 14.66 -11.01 -2.40
CA LEU A 330 13.83 -10.80 -3.59
C LEU A 330 13.89 -11.98 -4.56
N GLY A 331 15.04 -12.67 -4.69
CA GLY A 331 15.16 -13.81 -5.59
C GLY A 331 14.29 -14.98 -5.16
N GLU A 332 14.26 -15.29 -3.86
CA GLU A 332 13.39 -16.32 -3.30
C GLU A 332 11.92 -15.95 -3.44
N ALA A 333 11.54 -14.70 -3.17
CA ALA A 333 10.18 -14.22 -3.34
C ALA A 333 9.71 -14.29 -4.81
N LEU A 334 10.56 -13.96 -5.76
CA LEU A 334 10.25 -14.11 -7.20
C LEU A 334 10.09 -15.58 -7.60
N ASN A 335 10.90 -16.50 -7.03
CA ASN A 335 10.72 -17.93 -7.26
C ASN A 335 9.35 -18.41 -6.72
N HIS A 336 8.94 -17.93 -5.55
CA HIS A 336 7.60 -18.23 -5.02
C HIS A 336 6.48 -17.70 -5.93
N LEU A 337 6.66 -16.48 -6.48
CA LEU A 337 5.69 -15.91 -7.43
C LEU A 337 5.62 -16.72 -8.74
N GLU A 338 6.77 -17.14 -9.28
CA GLU A 338 6.82 -17.91 -10.53
C GLU A 338 6.12 -19.26 -10.42
N VAL A 339 6.20 -19.93 -9.28
CA VAL A 339 5.53 -21.22 -9.06
C VAL A 339 4.06 -21.09 -8.66
N ASP A 340 3.62 -19.91 -8.24
CA ASP A 340 2.22 -19.61 -7.91
C ASP A 340 1.44 -19.25 -9.18
N THR A 341 1.08 -20.26 -9.95
CA THR A 341 0.39 -20.09 -11.25
C THR A 341 -1.02 -19.52 -11.16
N ALA A 342 -1.55 -19.34 -9.95
CA ALA A 342 -2.86 -18.71 -9.76
C ALA A 342 -2.75 -17.19 -9.63
N LEU A 343 -1.63 -16.70 -9.08
CA LEU A 343 -1.39 -15.28 -8.84
C LEU A 343 -0.50 -14.64 -9.93
N SER A 344 0.44 -15.39 -10.51
CA SER A 344 1.39 -14.94 -11.54
C SER A 344 0.77 -14.66 -12.92
#